data_8d8cad107882b6024a7dd85165bbcee0
#
_entry.id   8d8cad107882b6024a7dd85165bbcee0
#
_cell.length_a   1.000
_cell.length_b   1.000
_cell.length_c   1.000
_cell.angle_alpha   90.00
_cell.angle_beta   90.00
_cell.angle_gamma   90.00
#
_symmetry.space_group_name_H-M   'P 1'
#
loop_
_entity.id
_entity.type
_entity.pdbx_description
1 polymer ?
#
loop_
_entity_poly.entity_id
_entity_poly.type
_entity_poly.pdbx_seq_one_letter_code
_entity_poly.pdbx_strand_id
1 'polypeptide(L)'
;MVHGGSRFTAPVLVDDDVLAGIRDLVPLAPLHHPGSIAGLEAARALLPGIPHVAVFDTAFHRTLPEAAATYAVDRSLARRLGIRRYGFHGTSHRYVAEQTALLLRRPLETVNLITLHLGNGASAAAVAAGRSVDTSMEIGRAHV
;
A
#
# COMPACT_ATOMS: atom_id res chain seq x y z
N MET A 1 -1.45 -5.47 -5.89
CA MET A 1 -2.77 -5.20 -5.25
C MET A 1 -2.79 -3.77 -4.75
N VAL A 2 -3.88 -3.03 -4.94
CA VAL A 2 -3.95 -1.61 -4.55
C VAL A 2 -4.08 -1.46 -3.04
N HIS A 3 -5.01 -2.15 -2.39
CA HIS A 3 -5.32 -1.91 -0.97
C HIS A 3 -5.23 -3.19 -0.13
N GLY A 4 -4.39 -3.18 0.90
CA GLY A 4 -4.23 -4.28 1.85
C GLY A 4 -5.12 -4.17 3.10
N GLY A 5 -5.83 -3.05 3.27
CA GLY A 5 -6.59 -2.76 4.47
C GLY A 5 -5.70 -2.75 5.72
N SER A 6 -6.28 -3.13 6.82
CA SER A 6 -5.55 -3.40 8.07
C SER A 6 -4.99 -4.83 8.12
N ARG A 7 -5.45 -5.72 7.23
CA ARG A 7 -5.13 -7.16 7.25
C ARG A 7 -3.79 -7.47 6.59
N PHE A 8 -3.55 -6.92 5.38
CA PHE A 8 -2.36 -7.26 4.60
C PHE A 8 -1.33 -6.13 4.67
N THR A 9 -0.34 -6.32 5.50
CA THR A 9 0.66 -5.32 5.87
C THR A 9 2.06 -5.65 5.36
N ALA A 10 2.19 -6.79 4.67
CA ALA A 10 3.39 -7.31 4.05
C ALA A 10 3.00 -8.15 2.82
N PRO A 11 3.94 -8.50 1.94
CA PRO A 11 3.71 -9.50 0.89
C PRO A 11 3.24 -10.83 1.49
N VAL A 12 2.27 -11.49 0.84
CA VAL A 12 1.71 -12.76 1.29
C VAL A 12 1.64 -13.77 0.13
N LEU A 13 1.88 -15.04 0.43
CA LEU A 13 1.56 -16.13 -0.49
C LEU A 13 0.05 -16.25 -0.62
N VAL A 14 -0.42 -16.39 -1.85
CA VAL A 14 -1.86 -16.42 -2.15
C VAL A 14 -2.37 -17.85 -2.10
N ASP A 15 -3.10 -18.15 -1.07
CA ASP A 15 -4.00 -19.29 -0.92
C ASP A 15 -5.48 -18.86 -1.03
N ASP A 16 -6.39 -19.75 -0.74
CA ASP A 16 -7.83 -19.46 -0.83
C ASP A 16 -8.29 -18.53 0.29
N ASP A 17 -7.70 -18.60 1.48
CA ASP A 17 -8.01 -17.72 2.61
C ASP A 17 -7.52 -16.29 2.36
N VAL A 18 -6.33 -16.16 1.77
CA VAL A 18 -5.80 -14.86 1.34
C VAL A 18 -6.67 -14.27 0.23
N LEU A 19 -7.07 -15.08 -0.75
CA LEU A 19 -7.94 -14.63 -1.84
C LEU A 19 -9.32 -14.17 -1.32
N ALA A 20 -9.91 -14.92 -0.39
CA ALA A 20 -11.15 -14.52 0.29
C ALA A 20 -10.96 -13.18 1.02
N GLY A 21 -9.88 -13.02 1.79
CA GLY A 21 -9.57 -11.77 2.47
C GLY A 21 -9.33 -10.59 1.53
N ILE A 22 -8.79 -10.82 0.33
CA ILE A 22 -8.65 -9.77 -0.69
C ILE A 22 -10.04 -9.37 -1.24
N ARG A 23 -10.96 -10.33 -1.41
CA ARG A 23 -12.34 -10.04 -1.82
C ARG A 23 -13.08 -9.17 -0.79
N ASP A 24 -12.86 -9.40 0.50
CA ASP A 24 -13.42 -8.58 1.58
C ASP A 24 -12.97 -7.11 1.52
N LEU A 25 -11.84 -6.83 0.85
CA LEU A 25 -11.30 -5.48 0.68
C LEU A 25 -11.83 -4.75 -0.57
N VAL A 26 -12.69 -5.37 -1.38
CA VAL A 26 -13.30 -4.72 -2.56
C VAL A 26 -13.95 -3.37 -2.21
N PRO A 27 -14.69 -3.21 -1.10
CA PRO A 27 -15.28 -1.92 -0.74
C PRO A 27 -14.26 -0.79 -0.53
N LEU A 28 -13.00 -1.11 -0.21
CA LEU A 28 -11.92 -0.12 -0.04
C LEU A 28 -11.27 0.31 -1.37
N ALA A 29 -11.41 -0.49 -2.42
CA ALA A 29 -10.85 -0.20 -3.75
C ALA A 29 -11.75 -0.79 -4.86
N PRO A 30 -13.01 -0.34 -4.99
CA PRO A 30 -14.00 -0.98 -5.86
C PRO A 30 -13.67 -0.89 -7.35
N LEU A 31 -12.88 0.10 -7.77
CA LEU A 31 -12.46 0.24 -9.16
C LEU A 31 -11.24 -0.63 -9.52
N HIS A 32 -10.49 -1.11 -8.54
CA HIS A 32 -9.20 -1.78 -8.76
C HIS A 32 -9.22 -3.26 -8.37
N HIS A 33 -9.80 -3.58 -7.20
CA HIS A 33 -9.77 -4.95 -6.67
C HIS A 33 -10.45 -5.98 -7.56
N PRO A 34 -11.64 -5.75 -8.15
CA PRO A 34 -12.29 -6.76 -8.98
C PRO A 34 -11.42 -7.23 -10.14
N GLY A 35 -10.82 -6.30 -10.89
CA GLY A 35 -9.90 -6.64 -11.98
C GLY A 35 -8.64 -7.36 -11.51
N SER A 36 -8.06 -6.92 -10.38
CA SER A 36 -6.88 -7.56 -9.80
C SER A 36 -7.18 -8.99 -9.30
N ILE A 37 -8.36 -9.22 -8.73
CA ILE A 37 -8.82 -10.55 -8.27
C ILE A 37 -8.99 -11.47 -9.48
N ALA A 38 -9.68 -11.02 -10.52
CA ALA A 38 -9.88 -11.82 -11.74
C ALA A 38 -8.53 -12.22 -12.39
N GLY A 39 -7.57 -11.27 -12.45
CA GLY A 39 -6.23 -11.56 -12.94
C GLY A 39 -5.48 -12.59 -12.07
N LEU A 40 -5.61 -12.49 -10.75
CA LEU A 40 -4.99 -13.41 -9.82
C LEU A 40 -5.60 -14.82 -9.89
N GLU A 41 -6.91 -14.93 -10.01
CA GLU A 41 -7.63 -16.20 -10.20
C GLU A 41 -7.22 -16.87 -11.50
N ALA A 42 -7.16 -16.11 -12.60
CA ALA A 42 -6.70 -16.60 -13.89
C ALA A 42 -5.24 -17.09 -13.82
N ALA A 43 -4.36 -16.33 -13.18
CA ALA A 43 -2.97 -16.73 -13.03
C ALA A 43 -2.82 -18.03 -12.22
N ARG A 44 -3.54 -18.17 -11.12
CA ARG A 44 -3.55 -19.41 -10.31
C ARG A 44 -4.08 -20.60 -11.07
N ALA A 45 -5.11 -20.41 -11.89
CA ALA A 45 -5.68 -21.48 -12.72
C ALA A 45 -4.73 -21.92 -13.83
N LEU A 46 -4.05 -20.99 -14.48
CA LEU A 46 -3.12 -21.28 -15.58
C LEU A 46 -1.75 -21.80 -15.09
N LEU A 47 -1.33 -21.41 -13.92
CA LEU A 47 -0.01 -21.72 -13.34
C LEU A 47 -0.13 -22.31 -11.93
N PRO A 48 -0.81 -23.45 -11.74
CA PRO A 48 -1.14 -23.98 -10.42
C PRO A 48 0.10 -24.44 -9.62
N GLY A 49 1.22 -24.73 -10.28
CA GLY A 49 2.48 -25.14 -9.65
C GLY A 49 3.41 -23.98 -9.28
N ILE A 50 3.04 -22.75 -9.59
CA ILE A 50 3.88 -21.56 -9.32
C ILE A 50 3.35 -20.84 -8.08
N PRO A 51 4.21 -20.49 -7.10
CA PRO A 51 3.80 -19.65 -5.98
C PRO A 51 3.38 -18.25 -6.44
N HIS A 52 2.18 -17.84 -6.07
CA HIS A 52 1.68 -16.48 -6.32
C HIS A 52 1.82 -15.63 -5.07
N VAL A 53 2.36 -14.42 -5.20
CA VAL A 53 2.57 -13.49 -4.10
C VAL A 53 1.77 -12.21 -4.36
N ALA A 54 0.94 -11.83 -3.40
CA ALA A 54 0.26 -10.53 -3.40
C ALA A 54 1.09 -9.50 -2.64
N VAL A 55 1.36 -8.37 -3.31
CA VAL A 55 2.01 -7.19 -2.72
C VAL A 55 0.99 -6.05 -2.73
N PHE A 56 0.94 -5.27 -1.66
CA PHE A 56 -0.08 -4.23 -1.47
C PHE A 56 0.56 -2.85 -1.42
N ASP A 57 0.02 -1.90 -2.18
CA ASP A 57 0.54 -0.53 -2.24
C ASP A 57 0.45 0.20 -0.90
N THR A 58 -0.51 -0.17 -0.07
CA THR A 58 -0.66 0.40 1.28
C THR A 58 0.35 -0.13 2.29
N ALA A 59 1.02 -1.24 2.01
CA ALA A 59 1.86 -1.94 2.99
C ALA A 59 3.06 -1.10 3.46
N PHE A 60 3.70 -0.34 2.57
CA PHE A 60 4.83 0.52 2.94
C PHE A 60 4.44 1.63 3.92
N HIS A 61 3.21 2.14 3.81
CA HIS A 61 2.68 3.22 4.64
C HIS A 61 2.12 2.76 6.00
N ARG A 62 2.27 1.48 6.32
CA ARG A 62 1.87 0.94 7.64
C ARG A 62 2.60 1.59 8.81
N THR A 63 3.74 2.18 8.55
CA THR A 63 4.58 2.84 9.56
C THR A 63 4.20 4.30 9.81
N LEU A 64 3.14 4.81 9.17
CA LEU A 64 2.61 6.14 9.43
C LEU A 64 2.29 6.30 10.92
N PRO A 65 2.82 7.35 11.59
CA PRO A 65 2.45 7.66 12.96
C PRO A 65 0.95 8.02 13.04
N GLU A 66 0.35 7.83 14.20
CA GLU A 66 -1.10 8.06 14.40
C GLU A 66 -1.52 9.46 13.93
N ALA A 67 -0.74 10.48 14.23
CA ALA A 67 -1.04 11.86 13.81
C ALA A 67 -1.12 12.03 12.29
N ALA A 68 -0.26 11.34 11.52
CA ALA A 68 -0.27 11.38 10.05
C ALA A 68 -1.36 10.47 9.44
N ALA A 69 -1.76 9.43 10.17
CA ALA A 69 -2.77 8.48 9.71
C ALA A 69 -4.21 8.88 10.08
N THR A 70 -4.40 9.84 10.99
CA THR A 70 -5.71 10.22 11.51
C THR A 70 -6.30 11.38 10.73
N TYR A 71 -7.56 11.25 10.31
CA TYR A 71 -8.35 12.36 9.77
C TYR A 71 -9.04 13.15 10.89
N ALA A 72 -9.28 14.45 10.65
CA ALA A 72 -10.01 15.33 11.55
C ALA A 72 -11.53 15.09 11.46
N VAL A 73 -11.96 13.88 11.83
CA VAL A 73 -13.35 13.45 11.94
C VAL A 73 -13.61 12.90 13.34
N ASP A 74 -14.88 12.68 13.70
CA ASP A 74 -15.21 12.08 14.99
C ASP A 74 -14.44 10.75 15.20
N ARG A 75 -13.77 10.63 16.34
CA ARG A 75 -12.91 9.47 16.63
C ARG A 75 -13.70 8.17 16.77
N SER A 76 -14.93 8.23 17.30
CA SER A 76 -15.76 7.04 17.46
C SER A 76 -16.23 6.52 16.11
N LEU A 77 -16.59 7.43 15.22
CA LEU A 77 -16.94 7.14 13.83
C LEU A 77 -15.74 6.56 13.07
N ALA A 78 -14.58 7.21 13.19
CA ALA A 78 -13.36 6.76 12.52
C ALA A 78 -12.98 5.32 12.91
N ARG A 79 -13.02 5.01 14.21
CA ARG A 79 -12.73 3.66 14.72
C ARG A 79 -13.76 2.64 14.25
N ARG A 80 -15.06 2.96 14.32
CA ARG A 80 -16.13 2.05 13.93
C ARG A 80 -16.09 1.71 12.44
N LEU A 81 -15.71 2.67 11.58
CA LEU A 81 -15.70 2.52 10.13
C LEU A 81 -14.28 2.25 9.58
N GLY A 82 -13.26 2.17 10.42
CA GLY A 82 -11.87 1.97 9.98
C GLY A 82 -11.31 3.12 9.15
N ILE A 83 -11.80 4.35 9.38
CA ILE A 83 -11.38 5.54 8.63
C ILE A 83 -9.98 5.96 9.09
N ARG A 84 -9.03 5.86 8.18
CA ARG A 84 -7.66 6.34 8.38
C ARG A 84 -6.99 6.58 7.04
N ARG A 85 -5.87 7.30 7.04
CA ARG A 85 -4.98 7.38 5.88
C ARG A 85 -4.20 6.08 5.75
N TYR A 86 -4.30 5.42 4.60
CA TYR A 86 -3.54 4.22 4.26
C TYR A 86 -2.32 4.52 3.39
N GLY A 87 -2.42 5.49 2.48
CA GLY A 87 -1.38 5.80 1.50
C GLY A 87 -1.30 4.79 0.37
N PHE A 88 -0.81 5.23 -0.79
CA PHE A 88 -0.70 4.41 -2.00
C PHE A 88 0.64 4.60 -2.68
N HIS A 89 0.88 3.87 -3.78
CA HIS A 89 2.16 3.80 -4.48
C HIS A 89 3.31 3.34 -3.56
N GLY A 90 2.99 2.62 -2.48
CA GLY A 90 3.97 2.25 -1.46
C GLY A 90 5.10 1.38 -2.00
N THR A 91 4.82 0.50 -2.96
CA THR A 91 5.84 -0.30 -3.64
C THR A 91 6.86 0.60 -4.36
N SER A 92 6.38 1.64 -5.05
CA SER A 92 7.24 2.62 -5.73
C SER A 92 8.05 3.44 -4.74
N HIS A 93 7.42 4.01 -3.71
CA HIS A 93 8.10 4.81 -2.69
C HIS A 93 9.18 4.02 -1.96
N ARG A 94 8.88 2.79 -1.59
CA ARG A 94 9.85 1.87 -0.97
C ARG A 94 11.04 1.61 -1.89
N TYR A 95 10.78 1.24 -3.13
CA TYR A 95 11.83 0.96 -4.11
C TYR A 95 12.75 2.17 -4.31
N VAL A 96 12.18 3.37 -4.49
CA VAL A 96 12.97 4.60 -4.66
C VAL A 96 13.81 4.88 -3.41
N ALA A 97 13.27 4.69 -2.21
CA ALA A 97 14.03 4.88 -0.97
C ALA A 97 15.21 3.89 -0.87
N GLU A 98 14.99 2.61 -1.16
CA GLU A 98 16.03 1.57 -1.17
C GLU A 98 17.10 1.88 -2.22
N GLN A 99 16.71 2.23 -3.46
CA GLN A 99 17.67 2.58 -4.53
C GLN A 99 18.46 3.85 -4.22
N THR A 100 17.84 4.86 -3.59
CA THR A 100 18.53 6.08 -3.19
C THR A 100 19.59 5.78 -2.11
N ALA A 101 19.26 4.94 -1.13
CA ALA A 101 20.22 4.53 -0.11
C ALA A 101 21.44 3.82 -0.73
N LEU A 102 21.21 2.92 -1.69
CA LEU A 102 22.27 2.25 -2.46
C LEU A 102 23.12 3.24 -3.26
N LEU A 103 22.48 4.18 -3.97
CA LEU A 103 23.19 5.21 -4.74
C LEU A 103 24.08 6.10 -3.85
N LEU A 104 23.56 6.46 -2.68
CA LEU A 104 24.30 7.24 -1.69
C LEU A 104 25.34 6.42 -0.91
N ARG A 105 25.38 5.11 -1.10
CA ARG A 105 26.22 4.16 -0.34
C ARG A 105 26.03 4.31 1.17
N ARG A 106 24.80 4.45 1.60
CA ARG A 106 24.44 4.62 3.00
C ARG A 106 23.41 3.56 3.42
N PRO A 107 23.46 3.09 4.68
CA PRO A 107 22.40 2.24 5.21
C PRO A 107 21.04 2.96 5.14
N LEU A 108 19.98 2.24 4.73
CA LEU A 108 18.64 2.82 4.54
C LEU A 108 18.11 3.51 5.79
N GLU A 109 18.42 2.95 6.95
CA GLU A 109 18.05 3.49 8.27
C GLU A 109 18.73 4.83 8.63
N THR A 110 19.72 5.25 7.86
CA THR A 110 20.40 6.54 8.04
C THR A 110 19.97 7.61 7.04
N VAL A 111 19.01 7.29 6.17
CA VAL A 111 18.59 8.17 5.07
C VAL A 111 17.18 8.69 5.32
N ASN A 112 17.01 10.01 5.22
CA ASN A 112 15.71 10.68 5.23
C ASN A 112 15.46 11.27 3.84
N LEU A 113 14.27 11.03 3.29
CA LEU A 113 13.92 11.34 1.90
C LEU A 113 12.51 11.91 1.79
N ILE A 114 12.32 12.75 0.79
CA ILE A 114 11.00 12.96 0.17
C ILE A 114 11.05 12.24 -1.17
N THR A 115 10.16 11.28 -1.36
CA THR A 115 10.02 10.53 -2.62
C THR A 115 8.79 11.01 -3.36
N LEU A 116 8.88 11.09 -4.69
CA LEU A 116 7.77 11.47 -5.57
C LEU A 116 7.49 10.32 -6.53
N HIS A 117 6.22 9.93 -6.59
CA HIS A 117 5.70 9.08 -7.64
C HIS A 117 4.87 9.95 -8.58
N LEU A 118 5.31 10.10 -9.82
CA LEU A 118 4.70 10.96 -10.84
C LEU A 118 4.28 10.11 -12.03
N GLY A 119 3.17 9.39 -11.88
CA GLY A 119 2.57 8.54 -12.90
C GLY A 119 1.21 9.09 -13.34
N ASN A 120 0.30 8.20 -13.73
CA ASN A 120 -1.10 8.58 -13.98
C ASN A 120 -1.78 9.09 -12.70
N GLY A 121 -1.46 8.48 -11.55
CA GLY A 121 -1.65 9.08 -10.24
C GLY A 121 -0.34 9.68 -9.74
N ALA A 122 -0.41 10.71 -8.86
CA ALA A 122 0.77 11.34 -8.29
C ALA A 122 0.71 11.33 -6.76
N SER A 123 1.83 11.08 -6.12
CA SER A 123 1.97 11.16 -4.67
C SER A 123 3.37 11.57 -4.24
N ALA A 124 3.45 12.16 -3.05
CA ALA A 124 4.67 12.35 -2.30
C ALA A 124 4.65 11.49 -1.04
N ALA A 125 5.80 11.01 -0.59
CA ALA A 125 5.93 10.37 0.70
C ALA A 125 7.19 10.88 1.41
N ALA A 126 7.05 11.16 2.71
CA ALA A 126 8.17 11.38 3.59
C ALA A 126 8.64 10.03 4.15
N VAL A 127 9.92 9.74 3.95
CA VAL A 127 10.55 8.51 4.41
C VAL A 127 11.67 8.87 5.38
N ALA A 128 11.57 8.39 6.60
CA ALA A 128 12.59 8.57 7.63
C ALA A 128 13.11 7.20 8.08
N ALA A 129 14.43 7.03 8.03
CA ALA A 129 15.08 5.78 8.41
C ALA A 129 14.46 4.54 7.72
N GLY A 130 14.14 4.66 6.41
CA GLY A 130 13.54 3.60 5.61
C GLY A 130 12.04 3.36 5.86
N ARG A 131 11.38 4.17 6.70
CA ARG A 131 9.97 4.03 7.08
C ARG A 131 9.16 5.20 6.52
N SER A 132 7.98 4.94 5.97
CA SER A 132 7.03 5.99 5.62
C SER A 132 6.51 6.67 6.88
N VAL A 133 6.66 8.00 6.96
CA VAL A 133 6.20 8.81 8.10
C VAL A 133 5.10 9.79 7.71
N ASP A 134 4.95 10.09 6.41
CA ASP A 134 3.81 10.82 5.86
C ASP A 134 3.63 10.50 4.37
N THR A 135 2.44 10.72 3.85
CA THR A 135 2.13 10.57 2.42
C THR A 135 0.98 11.48 2.02
N SER A 136 1.01 11.97 0.78
CA SER A 136 0.04 12.94 0.29
C SER A 136 -1.23 12.30 -0.30
N MET A 137 -1.20 11.00 -0.63
CA MET A 137 -2.26 10.36 -1.43
C MET A 137 -3.17 9.47 -0.60
N GLU A 138 -4.47 9.62 -0.90
CA GLU A 138 -5.55 8.71 -0.49
C GLU A 138 -6.47 8.38 -1.66
N ILE A 139 -7.24 7.27 -1.55
CA ILE A 139 -8.25 6.91 -2.55
C ILE A 139 -9.25 8.08 -2.73
N GLY A 140 -9.53 8.41 -3.99
CA GLY A 140 -10.41 9.51 -4.36
C GLY A 140 -9.70 10.80 -4.77
N ARG A 141 -8.41 10.99 -4.45
CA ARG A 141 -7.63 12.13 -4.94
C ARG A 141 -6.92 11.89 -6.28
N ALA A 142 -6.77 10.64 -6.68
CA ALA A 142 -6.04 10.27 -7.90
C ALA A 142 -6.90 10.23 -9.17
N HIS A 143 -8.20 10.50 -9.05
CA HIS A 143 -9.16 10.35 -10.14
C HIS A 143 -9.97 11.64 -10.40
N VAL A 144 -9.43 12.80 -10.03
CA VAL A 144 -9.99 14.11 -10.37
C VAL A 144 -9.24 14.72 -11.54
#